data_4f6059edcc82d6e117878e84d8844728
#
_entry.id   4f6059edcc82d6e117878e84d8844728
#
_cell.length_a   1.000
_cell.length_b   1.000
_cell.length_c   1.000
_cell.angle_alpha   90.00
_cell.angle_beta   90.00
_cell.angle_gamma   90.00
#
_symmetry.space_group_name_H-M   'P 1'
#
loop_
_entity.id
_entity.type
_entity.pdbx_description
1 polymer ?
#
loop_
_entity_poly.entity_id
_entity_poly.type
_entity_poly.pdbx_seq_one_letter_code
_entity_poly.pdbx_strand_id
1 'polypeptide(L)'
;MAVALVCREHGLPEKLDLCTDWPVPELGPHDVQLRVKAAGLNFPDVLIIQGKYQFQPELPFVPGGECAGVVEAIGSDVSRWKVGDEVVQMGMAGGFADSLVVNENSLLPKPSALSMTEAAGIGITYFTSYYALVQRANIQPGETLLVLGAAGGVGSTAVELGKALGAHVIAAASSDDKLELCKTLGADEVINYSTEDLKARVKEITNGRGVDVVYDPVGGDFSEIALRSMAWQGRFLVIGFANGPIPKVPLNLTLLKGCQIVGVFWGRFMSEEPEAHLSNVKTLWEWFEAGKIKPVVTDVFPIAEYEAGYAAMMERRAKGKVIFTF
;
A
#
# COMPACT_ATOMS: atom_id res chain seq x y z
N MET A 1 26.30 4.68 13.51
CA MET A 1 26.45 4.09 12.16
C MET A 1 25.39 3.03 11.99
N ALA A 2 24.77 2.95 10.82
CA ALA A 2 23.67 2.02 10.52
C ALA A 2 24.01 1.16 9.29
N VAL A 3 23.40 -0.01 9.20
CA VAL A 3 23.25 -0.77 7.96
C VAL A 3 22.09 -0.18 7.20
N ALA A 4 22.32 0.33 5.99
CA ALA A 4 21.30 0.99 5.19
C ALA A 4 21.43 0.66 3.70
N LEU A 5 20.30 0.51 3.04
CA LEU A 5 20.25 0.45 1.58
C LEU A 5 20.22 1.86 1.03
N VAL A 6 21.24 2.26 0.27
CA VAL A 6 21.45 3.64 -0.13
C VAL A 6 21.30 3.81 -1.65
N CYS A 7 20.52 4.77 -2.07
CA CYS A 7 20.41 5.23 -3.44
C CYS A 7 21.41 6.40 -3.66
N ARG A 8 22.54 6.13 -4.33
CA ARG A 8 23.57 7.14 -4.66
C ARG A 8 23.36 7.76 -6.03
N GLU A 9 22.71 7.05 -6.92
CA GLU A 9 22.31 7.51 -8.25
C GLU A 9 20.96 6.87 -8.61
N HIS A 10 20.15 7.55 -9.41
CA HIS A 10 18.89 6.97 -9.87
C HIS A 10 19.13 5.80 -10.82
N GLY A 11 18.37 4.73 -10.64
CA GLY A 11 18.47 3.53 -11.47
C GLY A 11 17.56 2.39 -11.01
N LEU A 12 17.84 1.21 -11.54
CA LEU A 12 17.21 -0.03 -11.10
C LEU A 12 17.86 -0.52 -9.79
N PRO A 13 17.29 -1.52 -9.12
CA PRO A 13 17.78 -1.98 -7.80
C PRO A 13 19.27 -2.33 -7.72
N GLU A 14 19.86 -2.80 -8.80
CA GLU A 14 21.31 -3.11 -8.87
C GLU A 14 22.22 -1.87 -8.73
N LYS A 15 21.64 -0.66 -8.73
CA LYS A 15 22.34 0.60 -8.46
C LYS A 15 22.30 1.02 -6.99
N LEU A 16 21.55 0.28 -6.17
CA LEU A 16 21.52 0.51 -4.74
C LEU A 16 22.78 -0.07 -4.08
N ASP A 17 23.22 0.59 -3.01
CA ASP A 17 24.41 0.21 -2.25
C ASP A 17 24.01 -0.19 -0.82
N LEU A 18 24.33 -1.42 -0.41
CA LEU A 18 24.15 -1.86 0.97
C LEU A 18 25.35 -1.37 1.82
N CYS A 19 25.17 -0.22 2.44
CA CYS A 19 26.18 0.45 3.26
C CYS A 19 26.10 -0.06 4.71
N THR A 20 27.25 -0.37 5.31
CA THR A 20 27.32 -0.84 6.72
C THR A 20 27.72 0.24 7.71
N ASP A 21 28.07 1.44 7.22
CA ASP A 21 28.55 2.56 7.99
C ASP A 21 27.80 3.87 7.66
N TRP A 22 26.53 3.77 7.29
CA TRP A 22 25.70 4.94 7.01
C TRP A 22 25.56 5.82 8.27
N PRO A 23 25.78 7.14 8.15
CA PRO A 23 25.69 8.03 9.30
C PRO A 23 24.25 8.12 9.82
N VAL A 24 24.09 7.88 11.11
CA VAL A 24 22.82 8.17 11.82
C VAL A 24 22.85 9.63 12.25
N PRO A 25 21.83 10.44 11.92
CA PRO A 25 21.74 11.83 12.35
C PRO A 25 21.79 11.97 13.89
N GLU A 26 22.27 13.11 14.37
CA GLU A 26 22.17 13.45 15.79
C GLU A 26 20.70 13.61 16.19
N LEU A 27 20.38 13.19 17.42
CA LEU A 27 19.04 13.23 17.96
C LEU A 27 18.66 14.67 18.35
N GLY A 28 17.71 15.26 17.66
CA GLY A 28 17.13 16.55 18.02
C GLY A 28 16.17 16.45 19.21
N PRO A 29 15.75 17.62 19.80
CA PRO A 29 14.89 17.63 21.00
C PRO A 29 13.57 16.87 20.85
N HIS A 30 12.92 16.91 19.69
CA HIS A 30 11.66 16.25 19.39
C HIS A 30 11.81 14.98 18.56
N ASP A 31 13.02 14.44 18.44
CA ASP A 31 13.30 13.29 17.62
C ASP A 31 13.33 12.00 18.44
N VAL A 32 13.01 10.92 17.76
CA VAL A 32 13.05 9.55 18.29
C VAL A 32 13.95 8.73 17.37
N GLN A 33 14.91 8.05 17.98
CA GLN A 33 15.72 7.06 17.28
C GLN A 33 15.07 5.69 17.39
N LEU A 34 14.86 5.05 16.24
CA LEU A 34 14.30 3.71 16.13
C LEU A 34 15.40 2.70 15.82
N ARG A 35 15.34 1.55 16.45
CA ARG A 35 15.92 0.31 15.93
C ARG A 35 14.86 -0.33 15.05
N VAL A 36 15.03 -0.23 13.75
CA VAL A 36 14.13 -0.83 12.77
C VAL A 36 14.27 -2.35 12.80
N LYS A 37 13.16 -3.06 12.79
CA LYS A 37 13.09 -4.52 12.76
C LYS A 37 12.61 -5.08 11.44
N ALA A 38 11.72 -4.33 10.80
CA ALA A 38 11.18 -4.68 9.51
C ALA A 38 10.76 -3.42 8.74
N ALA A 39 10.84 -3.46 7.42
CA ALA A 39 10.43 -2.38 6.53
C ALA A 39 9.67 -2.92 5.32
N GLY A 40 8.56 -2.28 4.96
CA GLY A 40 7.71 -2.67 3.86
C GLY A 40 8.18 -2.09 2.53
N LEU A 41 8.39 -2.94 1.53
CA LEU A 41 8.62 -2.51 0.16
C LEU A 41 7.28 -2.17 -0.51
N ASN A 42 7.25 -1.03 -1.19
CA ASN A 42 6.09 -0.52 -1.92
C ASN A 42 6.44 -0.16 -3.36
N PHE A 43 5.44 -0.10 -4.24
CA PHE A 43 5.65 0.28 -5.63
C PHE A 43 6.21 1.71 -5.79
N PRO A 44 5.82 2.72 -4.97
CA PRO A 44 6.51 4.00 -4.92
C PRO A 44 8.03 3.91 -4.70
N ASP A 45 8.53 3.00 -3.86
CA ASP A 45 9.96 2.84 -3.62
C ASP A 45 10.70 2.45 -4.91
N VAL A 46 10.10 1.59 -5.75
CA VAL A 46 10.62 1.21 -7.07
C VAL A 46 10.71 2.42 -8.01
N LEU A 47 9.74 3.35 -7.91
CA LEU A 47 9.73 4.56 -8.74
C LEU A 47 10.66 5.64 -8.21
N ILE A 48 10.77 5.78 -6.89
CA ILE A 48 11.63 6.77 -6.22
C ILE A 48 13.10 6.52 -6.55
N ILE A 49 13.59 5.29 -6.45
CA ILE A 49 14.97 4.97 -6.79
C ILE A 49 15.29 5.22 -8.27
N GLN A 50 14.28 5.22 -9.15
CA GLN A 50 14.43 5.53 -10.57
C GLN A 50 14.24 7.02 -10.90
N GLY A 51 13.94 7.89 -9.92
CA GLY A 51 13.61 9.29 -10.16
C GLY A 51 12.31 9.52 -10.92
N LYS A 52 11.36 8.56 -10.83
CA LYS A 52 10.08 8.56 -11.59
C LYS A 52 8.86 8.83 -10.72
N TYR A 53 9.04 9.09 -9.43
CA TYR A 53 7.94 9.40 -8.53
C TYR A 53 7.80 10.92 -8.33
N GLN A 54 6.63 11.38 -7.83
CA GLN A 54 6.37 12.81 -7.59
C GLN A 54 7.26 13.40 -6.49
N PHE A 55 7.62 12.57 -5.51
CA PHE A 55 8.60 12.90 -4.48
C PHE A 55 9.96 12.35 -4.89
N GLN A 56 10.98 13.23 -4.93
CA GLN A 56 12.34 12.88 -5.30
C GLN A 56 13.28 13.42 -4.21
N PRO A 57 13.76 12.55 -3.30
CA PRO A 57 14.77 12.94 -2.32
C PRO A 57 16.07 13.35 -3.00
N GLU A 58 16.81 14.23 -2.34
CA GLU A 58 18.19 14.57 -2.76
C GLU A 58 19.10 13.35 -2.59
N LEU A 59 19.93 13.11 -3.60
CA LEU A 59 20.93 12.03 -3.57
C LEU A 59 22.16 12.44 -2.71
N PRO A 60 22.74 11.54 -1.92
CA PRO A 60 22.30 10.17 -1.67
C PRO A 60 21.19 10.08 -0.61
N PHE A 61 20.30 9.10 -0.71
CA PHE A 61 19.24 8.88 0.27
C PHE A 61 19.01 7.39 0.54
N VAL A 62 18.34 7.08 1.67
CA VAL A 62 17.87 5.74 2.01
C VAL A 62 16.40 5.63 1.59
N PRO A 63 15.99 4.70 0.70
CA PRO A 63 14.58 4.50 0.37
C PRO A 63 13.80 3.82 1.53
N GLY A 64 12.53 3.50 1.27
CA GLY A 64 11.63 2.84 2.24
C GLY A 64 10.65 3.81 2.89
N GLY A 65 9.38 3.73 2.47
CA GLY A 65 8.31 4.63 2.91
C GLY A 65 7.61 4.19 4.21
N GLU A 66 7.87 3.01 4.72
CA GLU A 66 7.29 2.51 5.97
C GLU A 66 8.18 1.48 6.67
N CYS A 67 8.17 1.49 7.99
CA CYS A 67 8.86 0.48 8.78
C CYS A 67 8.19 0.27 10.16
N ALA A 68 8.59 -0.80 10.83
CA ALA A 68 8.27 -1.07 12.23
C ALA A 68 9.54 -1.32 13.02
N GLY A 69 9.58 -0.84 14.26
CA GLY A 69 10.76 -0.96 15.10
C GLY A 69 10.48 -0.67 16.56
N VAL A 70 11.56 -0.56 17.31
CA VAL A 70 11.53 -0.27 18.75
C VAL A 70 12.24 1.05 18.99
N VAL A 71 11.68 1.89 19.84
CA VAL A 71 12.29 3.14 20.27
C VAL A 71 13.57 2.83 21.05
N GLU A 72 14.71 3.34 20.58
CA GLU A 72 16.04 3.12 21.17
C GLU A 72 16.53 4.31 21.96
N ALA A 73 16.24 5.54 21.48
CA ALA A 73 16.54 6.77 22.17
C ALA A 73 15.50 7.85 21.84
N ILE A 74 15.37 8.84 22.73
CA ILE A 74 14.43 9.96 22.58
C ILE A 74 15.13 11.28 22.87
N GLY A 75 14.74 12.34 22.16
CA GLY A 75 15.16 13.72 22.42
C GLY A 75 14.58 14.27 23.73
N SER A 76 15.16 15.37 24.21
CA SER A 76 14.84 15.97 25.53
C SER A 76 13.38 16.39 25.69
N ASP A 77 12.72 16.75 24.59
CA ASP A 77 11.36 17.31 24.59
C ASP A 77 10.31 16.30 24.11
N VAL A 78 10.72 15.05 23.81
CA VAL A 78 9.80 13.96 23.45
C VAL A 78 8.98 13.57 24.68
N SER A 79 7.67 13.59 24.52
CA SER A 79 6.72 13.28 25.60
C SER A 79 5.79 12.10 25.32
N ARG A 80 5.65 11.73 24.06
CA ARG A 80 4.70 10.69 23.61
C ARG A 80 5.27 9.28 23.65
N TRP A 81 6.59 9.16 23.66
CA TRP A 81 7.29 7.88 23.51
C TRP A 81 8.32 7.68 24.60
N LYS A 82 8.64 6.43 24.89
CA LYS A 82 9.73 6.01 25.78
C LYS A 82 10.55 4.90 25.12
N VAL A 83 11.77 4.75 25.58
CA VAL A 83 12.64 3.64 25.14
C VAL A 83 11.96 2.30 25.41
N GLY A 84 11.96 1.43 24.40
CA GLY A 84 11.32 0.13 24.41
C GLY A 84 9.92 0.09 23.81
N ASP A 85 9.30 1.23 23.49
CA ASP A 85 8.00 1.23 22.80
C ASP A 85 8.12 0.65 21.37
N GLU A 86 7.16 -0.19 21.02
CA GLU A 86 7.02 -0.74 19.66
C GLU A 86 6.18 0.19 18.80
N VAL A 87 6.72 0.61 17.67
CA VAL A 87 6.12 1.63 16.82
C VAL A 87 6.14 1.25 15.35
N VAL A 88 5.24 1.86 14.58
CA VAL A 88 5.28 1.93 13.13
C VAL A 88 5.57 3.36 12.70
N GLN A 89 6.41 3.50 11.68
CA GLN A 89 6.77 4.77 11.08
C GLN A 89 6.30 4.79 9.63
N MET A 90 5.77 5.91 9.21
CA MET A 90 5.40 6.19 7.83
C MET A 90 6.02 7.51 7.39
N GLY A 91 6.69 7.46 6.27
CA GLY A 91 7.35 8.60 5.65
C GLY A 91 7.44 8.41 4.14
N MET A 92 8.39 9.11 3.55
CA MET A 92 8.64 9.01 2.10
C MET A 92 9.98 8.31 1.79
N ALA A 93 10.85 8.18 2.81
CA ALA A 93 12.17 7.57 2.71
C ALA A 93 12.71 7.26 4.12
N GLY A 94 13.82 6.53 4.20
CA GLY A 94 14.56 6.24 5.43
C GLY A 94 14.31 4.86 6.02
N GLY A 95 13.22 4.18 5.65
CA GLY A 95 12.82 2.92 6.27
C GLY A 95 13.75 1.74 6.00
N PHE A 96 14.58 1.79 4.95
CA PHE A 96 15.50 0.71 4.61
C PHE A 96 16.88 0.87 5.28
N ALA A 97 16.85 1.21 6.57
CA ALA A 97 18.00 1.21 7.47
C ALA A 97 17.65 0.55 8.80
N ASP A 98 18.63 -0.06 9.46
CA ASP A 98 18.44 -0.69 10.79
C ASP A 98 18.33 0.34 11.92
N SER A 99 18.73 1.59 11.68
CA SER A 99 18.55 2.72 12.60
C SER A 99 18.02 3.94 11.86
N LEU A 100 16.97 4.55 12.40
CA LEU A 100 16.27 5.68 11.81
C LEU A 100 15.96 6.75 12.87
N VAL A 101 16.29 8.02 12.61
CA VAL A 101 15.91 9.16 13.44
C VAL A 101 14.78 9.91 12.78
N VAL A 102 13.67 10.10 13.48
CA VAL A 102 12.44 10.75 12.97
C VAL A 102 11.79 11.61 14.06
N ASN A 103 10.99 12.59 13.62
CA ASN A 103 10.19 13.37 14.56
C ASN A 103 9.13 12.49 15.24
N GLU A 104 8.89 12.70 16.56
CA GLU A 104 7.94 11.93 17.36
C GLU A 104 6.53 11.86 16.79
N ASN A 105 6.10 12.86 16.00
CA ASN A 105 4.77 12.93 15.41
C ASN A 105 4.58 12.03 14.16
N SER A 106 5.68 11.51 13.59
CA SER A 106 5.61 10.56 12.45
C SER A 106 5.41 9.11 12.90
N LEU A 107 5.28 8.89 14.20
CA LEU A 107 5.17 7.56 14.78
C LEU A 107 3.75 7.26 15.23
N LEU A 108 3.34 6.01 15.07
CA LEU A 108 2.14 5.42 15.64
C LEU A 108 2.51 4.19 16.49
N PRO A 109 1.74 3.90 17.57
CA PRO A 109 2.00 2.67 18.31
C PRO A 109 1.75 1.47 17.42
N LYS A 110 2.61 0.45 17.48
CA LYS A 110 2.36 -0.80 16.77
C LYS A 110 1.10 -1.49 17.32
N PRO A 111 0.16 -1.95 16.48
CA PRO A 111 -0.94 -2.80 16.98
C PRO A 111 -0.39 -4.02 17.71
N SER A 112 -0.89 -4.30 18.92
CA SER A 112 -0.35 -5.38 19.78
C SER A 112 -0.57 -6.76 19.17
N ALA A 113 -1.64 -6.92 18.36
CA ALA A 113 -1.99 -8.15 17.67
C ALA A 113 -1.06 -8.50 16.50
N LEU A 114 -0.21 -7.56 16.04
CA LEU A 114 0.66 -7.74 14.87
C LEU A 114 2.11 -7.99 15.27
N SER A 115 2.78 -8.88 14.55
CA SER A 115 4.25 -9.01 14.56
C SER A 115 4.91 -7.78 13.93
N MET A 116 6.23 -7.62 14.09
CA MET A 116 6.98 -6.53 13.46
C MET A 116 6.92 -6.58 11.94
N THR A 117 6.98 -7.77 11.34
CA THR A 117 6.89 -7.94 9.88
C THR A 117 5.50 -7.60 9.35
N GLU A 118 4.42 -7.97 10.05
CA GLU A 118 3.07 -7.57 9.70
C GLU A 118 2.89 -6.06 9.84
N ALA A 119 3.33 -5.48 10.95
CA ALA A 119 3.21 -4.05 11.24
C ALA A 119 3.99 -3.16 10.25
N ALA A 120 5.14 -3.63 9.76
CA ALA A 120 5.93 -2.91 8.76
C ALA A 120 5.26 -2.77 7.39
N GLY A 121 4.16 -3.49 7.15
CA GLY A 121 3.48 -3.49 5.84
C GLY A 121 2.08 -2.88 5.86
N ILE A 122 1.62 -2.28 6.97
CA ILE A 122 0.23 -1.81 7.08
C ILE A 122 0.02 -0.37 6.65
N GLY A 123 1.02 0.50 6.79
CA GLY A 123 0.85 1.93 6.66
C GLY A 123 0.36 2.33 5.27
N ILE A 124 1.19 2.17 4.27
CA ILE A 124 0.88 2.63 2.91
C ILE A 124 -0.34 1.88 2.33
N THR A 125 -0.44 0.57 2.57
CA THR A 125 -1.46 -0.25 1.92
C THR A 125 -2.84 -0.10 2.54
N TYR A 126 -2.97 -0.26 3.86
CA TYR A 126 -4.27 -0.16 4.52
C TYR A 126 -4.81 1.27 4.54
N PHE A 127 -3.96 2.26 4.79
CA PHE A 127 -4.43 3.65 4.81
C PHE A 127 -4.86 4.14 3.43
N THR A 128 -4.11 3.76 2.37
CA THR A 128 -4.53 4.06 1.00
C THR A 128 -5.88 3.43 0.68
N SER A 129 -6.04 2.12 0.97
CA SER A 129 -7.26 1.39 0.63
C SER A 129 -8.45 1.82 1.48
N TYR A 130 -8.25 2.09 2.77
CA TYR A 130 -9.32 2.61 3.62
C TYR A 130 -9.80 4.01 3.18
N TYR A 131 -8.85 4.93 2.94
CA TYR A 131 -9.14 6.25 2.39
C TYR A 131 -9.90 6.15 1.06
N ALA A 132 -9.43 5.27 0.16
CA ALA A 132 -10.07 5.05 -1.13
C ALA A 132 -11.52 4.57 -1.01
N LEU A 133 -11.78 3.58 -0.18
CA LEU A 133 -13.09 2.96 -0.06
C LEU A 133 -14.07 3.80 0.78
N VAL A 134 -13.59 4.39 1.89
CA VAL A 134 -14.46 5.12 2.83
C VAL A 134 -14.68 6.56 2.39
N GLN A 135 -13.60 7.36 2.25
CA GLN A 135 -13.79 8.78 1.95
C GLN A 135 -13.98 9.06 0.45
N ARG A 136 -13.24 8.35 -0.42
CA ARG A 136 -13.30 8.66 -1.86
C ARG A 136 -14.47 7.97 -2.56
N ALA A 137 -14.68 6.68 -2.31
CA ALA A 137 -15.82 5.95 -2.87
C ALA A 137 -17.10 6.12 -2.05
N ASN A 138 -17.01 6.37 -0.74
CA ASN A 138 -18.14 6.29 0.18
C ASN A 138 -18.90 4.97 -0.03
N ILE A 139 -18.16 3.84 -0.03
CA ILE A 139 -18.71 2.52 -0.34
C ILE A 139 -19.77 2.13 0.68
N GLN A 140 -20.88 1.59 0.21
CA GLN A 140 -21.99 1.18 1.06
C GLN A 140 -22.09 -0.35 1.16
N PRO A 141 -22.57 -0.90 2.29
CA PRO A 141 -22.85 -2.33 2.39
C PRO A 141 -23.77 -2.81 1.26
N GLY A 142 -23.43 -3.95 0.65
CA GLY A 142 -24.15 -4.54 -0.47
C GLY A 142 -23.78 -4.00 -1.85
N GLU A 143 -22.95 -2.95 -1.95
CA GLU A 143 -22.38 -2.52 -3.24
C GLU A 143 -21.36 -3.54 -3.76
N THR A 144 -21.23 -3.62 -5.09
CA THR A 144 -20.27 -4.50 -5.75
C THR A 144 -18.96 -3.75 -6.01
N LEU A 145 -17.86 -4.25 -5.43
CA LEU A 145 -16.50 -3.75 -5.58
C LEU A 145 -15.68 -4.65 -6.50
N LEU A 146 -15.20 -4.14 -7.62
CA LEU A 146 -14.19 -4.79 -8.45
C LEU A 146 -12.80 -4.30 -8.06
N VAL A 147 -11.91 -5.21 -7.67
CA VAL A 147 -10.52 -4.92 -7.34
C VAL A 147 -9.61 -5.49 -8.44
N LEU A 148 -8.93 -4.64 -9.19
CA LEU A 148 -7.88 -5.03 -10.13
C LEU A 148 -6.57 -5.26 -9.38
N GLY A 149 -5.73 -6.20 -9.85
CA GLY A 149 -4.48 -6.53 -9.17
C GLY A 149 -4.70 -6.96 -7.70
N ALA A 150 -5.79 -7.68 -7.47
CA ALA A 150 -6.36 -7.95 -6.15
C ALA A 150 -5.43 -8.69 -5.16
N ALA A 151 -4.42 -9.39 -5.66
CA ALA A 151 -3.45 -10.10 -4.83
C ALA A 151 -2.19 -9.29 -4.50
N GLY A 152 -2.05 -8.07 -5.03
CA GLY A 152 -0.91 -7.19 -4.71
C GLY A 152 -1.10 -6.48 -3.36
N GLY A 153 -0.09 -5.69 -2.93
CA GLY A 153 -0.12 -5.02 -1.61
C GLY A 153 -1.40 -4.24 -1.33
N VAL A 154 -1.72 -3.21 -2.13
CA VAL A 154 -2.96 -2.43 -1.96
C VAL A 154 -4.21 -3.17 -2.44
N GLY A 155 -4.08 -4.13 -3.37
CA GLY A 155 -5.21 -4.93 -3.85
C GLY A 155 -5.74 -5.88 -2.78
N SER A 156 -4.86 -6.59 -2.10
CA SER A 156 -5.24 -7.51 -1.02
C SER A 156 -5.93 -6.79 0.14
N THR A 157 -5.43 -5.61 0.50
CA THR A 157 -6.07 -4.79 1.53
C THR A 157 -7.42 -4.23 1.07
N ALA A 158 -7.58 -3.91 -0.22
CA ALA A 158 -8.87 -3.48 -0.76
C ALA A 158 -9.92 -4.61 -0.76
N VAL A 159 -9.50 -5.85 -1.04
CA VAL A 159 -10.39 -7.03 -0.92
C VAL A 159 -10.85 -7.19 0.52
N GLU A 160 -9.92 -7.27 1.45
CA GLU A 160 -10.21 -7.48 2.86
C GLU A 160 -11.06 -6.35 3.46
N LEU A 161 -10.68 -5.09 3.24
CA LEU A 161 -11.42 -3.93 3.72
C LEU A 161 -12.81 -3.83 3.05
N GLY A 162 -12.92 -4.15 1.77
CA GLY A 162 -14.21 -4.21 1.07
C GLY A 162 -15.17 -5.20 1.76
N LYS A 163 -14.67 -6.37 2.12
CA LYS A 163 -15.44 -7.36 2.89
C LYS A 163 -15.80 -6.85 4.29
N ALA A 164 -14.83 -6.27 4.99
CA ALA A 164 -15.05 -5.72 6.32
C ALA A 164 -16.09 -4.58 6.35
N LEU A 165 -16.24 -3.86 5.22
CA LEU A 165 -17.24 -2.80 4.99
C LEU A 165 -18.59 -3.34 4.45
N GLY A 166 -18.72 -4.65 4.20
CA GLY A 166 -19.96 -5.29 3.76
C GLY A 166 -20.21 -5.26 2.25
N ALA A 167 -19.19 -5.00 1.43
CA ALA A 167 -19.29 -5.05 -0.02
C ALA A 167 -19.33 -6.49 -0.54
N HIS A 168 -19.93 -6.68 -1.73
CA HIS A 168 -19.76 -7.87 -2.55
C HIS A 168 -18.49 -7.69 -3.39
N VAL A 169 -17.43 -8.45 -3.13
CA VAL A 169 -16.09 -8.23 -3.69
C VAL A 169 -15.79 -9.19 -4.83
N ILE A 170 -15.51 -8.62 -6.01
CA ILE A 170 -14.98 -9.32 -7.18
C ILE A 170 -13.48 -9.05 -7.23
N ALA A 171 -12.65 -10.04 -7.00
CA ALA A 171 -11.20 -9.94 -7.07
C ALA A 171 -10.67 -10.38 -8.44
N ALA A 172 -9.93 -9.50 -9.12
CA ALA A 172 -9.33 -9.79 -10.42
C ALA A 172 -7.80 -9.82 -10.33
N ALA A 173 -7.19 -10.93 -10.75
CA ALA A 173 -5.74 -11.13 -10.73
C ALA A 173 -5.25 -11.90 -11.97
N SER A 174 -3.91 -12.03 -12.11
CA SER A 174 -3.26 -12.58 -13.32
C SER A 174 -3.02 -14.08 -13.29
N SER A 175 -3.32 -14.77 -12.19
CA SER A 175 -3.10 -16.22 -12.06
C SER A 175 -3.97 -16.83 -10.98
N ASP A 176 -4.22 -18.13 -11.07
CA ASP A 176 -5.10 -18.85 -10.17
C ASP A 176 -4.56 -18.90 -8.73
N ASP A 177 -3.25 -19.03 -8.54
CA ASP A 177 -2.61 -18.99 -7.23
C ASP A 177 -2.78 -17.65 -6.50
N LYS A 178 -2.85 -16.54 -7.25
CA LYS A 178 -3.19 -15.21 -6.73
C LYS A 178 -4.67 -15.10 -6.36
N LEU A 179 -5.53 -15.73 -7.14
CA LEU A 179 -6.96 -15.75 -6.87
C LEU A 179 -7.30 -16.60 -5.64
N GLU A 180 -6.56 -17.68 -5.38
CA GLU A 180 -6.71 -18.45 -4.14
C GLU A 180 -6.43 -17.56 -2.90
N LEU A 181 -5.38 -16.73 -2.93
CA LEU A 181 -5.18 -15.75 -1.87
C LEU A 181 -6.38 -14.80 -1.72
N CYS A 182 -6.92 -14.28 -2.83
CA CYS A 182 -8.09 -13.39 -2.77
C CYS A 182 -9.32 -14.06 -2.14
N LYS A 183 -9.54 -15.36 -2.39
CA LYS A 183 -10.59 -16.13 -1.75
C LYS A 183 -10.39 -16.24 -0.23
N THR A 184 -9.15 -16.47 0.22
CA THR A 184 -8.85 -16.50 1.67
C THR A 184 -9.09 -15.17 2.35
N LEU A 185 -8.97 -14.05 1.61
CA LEU A 185 -9.28 -12.69 2.08
C LEU A 185 -10.78 -12.36 2.04
N GLY A 186 -11.61 -13.30 1.60
CA GLY A 186 -13.06 -13.18 1.59
C GLY A 186 -13.66 -12.65 0.29
N ALA A 187 -12.92 -12.63 -0.84
CA ALA A 187 -13.52 -12.30 -2.13
C ALA A 187 -14.70 -13.25 -2.44
N ASP A 188 -15.83 -12.68 -2.83
CA ASP A 188 -17.04 -13.45 -3.16
C ASP A 188 -16.92 -14.10 -4.54
N GLU A 189 -16.29 -13.39 -5.47
CA GLU A 189 -16.07 -13.82 -6.85
C GLU A 189 -14.63 -13.53 -7.26
N VAL A 190 -14.10 -14.32 -8.19
CA VAL A 190 -12.75 -14.17 -8.71
C VAL A 190 -12.71 -14.20 -10.24
N ILE A 191 -11.80 -13.44 -10.85
CA ILE A 191 -11.60 -13.38 -12.30
C ILE A 191 -10.11 -13.47 -12.61
N ASN A 192 -9.71 -14.48 -13.40
CA ASN A 192 -8.37 -14.56 -13.96
C ASN A 192 -8.32 -13.79 -15.29
N TYR A 193 -7.94 -12.50 -15.23
CA TYR A 193 -7.92 -11.65 -16.43
C TYR A 193 -6.82 -12.01 -17.46
N SER A 194 -5.97 -13.00 -17.18
CA SER A 194 -5.01 -13.54 -18.17
C SER A 194 -5.65 -14.58 -19.07
N THR A 195 -6.73 -15.23 -18.61
CA THR A 195 -7.40 -16.34 -19.33
C THR A 195 -8.87 -16.07 -19.60
N GLU A 196 -9.48 -15.10 -18.92
CA GLU A 196 -10.89 -14.76 -19.02
C GLU A 196 -11.08 -13.32 -19.55
N ASP A 197 -12.17 -13.07 -20.26
CA ASP A 197 -12.60 -11.70 -20.61
C ASP A 197 -13.20 -11.01 -19.38
N LEU A 198 -12.44 -10.06 -18.82
CA LEU A 198 -12.83 -9.32 -17.62
C LEU A 198 -14.23 -8.70 -17.73
N LYS A 199 -14.56 -8.07 -18.87
CA LYS A 199 -15.85 -7.41 -19.08
C LYS A 199 -17.01 -8.41 -19.16
N ALA A 200 -16.81 -9.52 -19.88
CA ALA A 200 -17.81 -10.56 -20.00
C ALA A 200 -18.10 -11.22 -18.63
N ARG A 201 -17.04 -11.50 -17.87
CA ARG A 201 -17.19 -12.12 -16.53
C ARG A 201 -17.88 -11.16 -15.53
N VAL A 202 -17.50 -9.87 -15.50
CA VAL A 202 -18.20 -8.88 -14.67
C VAL A 202 -19.68 -8.78 -15.04
N LYS A 203 -19.99 -8.79 -16.38
CA LYS A 203 -21.38 -8.77 -16.85
C LYS A 203 -22.16 -9.99 -16.37
N GLU A 204 -21.57 -11.18 -16.43
CA GLU A 204 -22.16 -12.44 -15.98
C GLU A 204 -22.44 -12.39 -14.45
N ILE A 205 -21.39 -12.10 -13.64
CA ILE A 205 -21.47 -12.06 -12.17
C ILE A 205 -22.54 -11.06 -11.70
N THR A 206 -22.62 -9.89 -12.38
CA THR A 206 -23.54 -8.82 -11.99
C THR A 206 -24.89 -8.85 -12.70
N ASN A 207 -25.20 -9.92 -13.44
CA ASN A 207 -26.41 -10.03 -14.27
C ASN A 207 -26.62 -8.82 -15.21
N GLY A 208 -25.53 -8.27 -15.74
CA GLY A 208 -25.51 -7.12 -16.65
C GLY A 208 -25.59 -5.76 -15.99
N ARG A 209 -25.75 -5.64 -14.67
CA ARG A 209 -25.83 -4.38 -13.95
C ARG A 209 -24.51 -3.63 -13.95
N GLY A 210 -23.38 -4.32 -13.85
CA GLY A 210 -22.06 -3.77 -13.64
C GLY A 210 -21.72 -3.56 -12.16
N VAL A 211 -20.52 -3.03 -11.89
CA VAL A 211 -19.96 -2.83 -10.53
C VAL A 211 -20.12 -1.39 -10.05
N ASP A 212 -20.38 -1.20 -8.76
CA ASP A 212 -20.59 0.11 -8.16
C ASP A 212 -19.28 0.86 -7.93
N VAL A 213 -18.22 0.12 -7.57
CA VAL A 213 -16.90 0.66 -7.31
C VAL A 213 -15.84 -0.17 -8.05
N VAL A 214 -14.93 0.51 -8.74
CA VAL A 214 -13.69 -0.08 -9.27
C VAL A 214 -12.52 0.45 -8.47
N TYR A 215 -11.66 -0.43 -7.97
CA TYR A 215 -10.38 -0.11 -7.33
C TYR A 215 -9.25 -0.49 -8.28
N ASP A 216 -8.60 0.51 -8.90
CA ASP A 216 -7.59 0.30 -9.95
C ASP A 216 -6.19 0.77 -9.55
N PRO A 217 -5.31 -0.12 -9.04
CA PRO A 217 -3.90 0.13 -8.86
C PRO A 217 -3.05 -0.28 -10.08
N VAL A 218 -3.67 -0.87 -11.11
CA VAL A 218 -3.00 -1.52 -12.26
C VAL A 218 -2.80 -0.54 -13.40
N GLY A 219 -3.85 0.16 -13.80
CA GLY A 219 -3.81 1.05 -14.96
C GLY A 219 -3.75 0.32 -16.30
N GLY A 220 -3.20 0.99 -17.32
CA GLY A 220 -3.06 0.45 -18.66
C GLY A 220 -4.41 0.12 -19.32
N ASP A 221 -4.43 -0.95 -20.13
CA ASP A 221 -5.62 -1.33 -20.91
C ASP A 221 -6.79 -1.81 -20.02
N PHE A 222 -6.50 -2.29 -18.81
CA PHE A 222 -7.55 -2.73 -17.89
C PHE A 222 -8.44 -1.60 -17.40
N SER A 223 -7.94 -0.37 -17.31
CA SER A 223 -8.72 0.77 -16.82
C SER A 223 -9.94 1.07 -17.69
N GLU A 224 -9.80 1.06 -19.01
CA GLU A 224 -10.94 1.28 -19.90
C GLU A 224 -11.93 0.11 -19.85
N ILE A 225 -11.45 -1.13 -19.80
CA ILE A 225 -12.29 -2.32 -19.67
C ILE A 225 -13.11 -2.27 -18.38
N ALA A 226 -12.48 -1.92 -17.27
CA ALA A 226 -13.15 -1.80 -15.98
C ALA A 226 -14.13 -0.63 -15.95
N LEU A 227 -13.78 0.53 -16.52
CA LEU A 227 -14.69 1.67 -16.65
C LEU A 227 -15.94 1.31 -17.46
N ARG A 228 -15.79 0.51 -18.55
CA ARG A 228 -16.92 0.00 -19.33
C ARG A 228 -17.79 -1.01 -18.58
N SER A 229 -17.27 -1.60 -17.52
CA SER A 229 -17.94 -2.59 -16.69
C SER A 229 -18.68 -2.00 -15.48
N MET A 230 -18.64 -0.68 -15.31
CA MET A 230 -19.29 0.01 -14.19
C MET A 230 -20.82 0.02 -14.31
N ALA A 231 -21.48 0.01 -13.17
CA ALA A 231 -22.90 0.30 -13.02
C ALA A 231 -23.19 1.81 -13.21
N TRP A 232 -24.47 2.15 -13.31
CA TRP A 232 -24.93 3.54 -13.30
C TRP A 232 -24.52 4.22 -11.99
N GLN A 233 -23.95 5.43 -12.08
CA GLN A 233 -23.43 6.23 -10.95
C GLN A 233 -22.27 5.59 -10.17
N GLY A 234 -21.56 4.62 -10.77
CA GLY A 234 -20.40 4.00 -10.14
C GLY A 234 -19.21 4.96 -9.97
N ARG A 235 -18.23 4.54 -9.14
CA ARG A 235 -17.02 5.30 -8.83
C ARG A 235 -15.80 4.48 -9.23
N PHE A 236 -15.00 5.02 -10.14
CA PHE A 236 -13.74 4.43 -10.58
C PHE A 236 -12.59 5.09 -9.80
N LEU A 237 -11.97 4.34 -8.90
CA LEU A 237 -10.88 4.83 -8.05
C LEU A 237 -9.52 4.65 -8.74
N VAL A 238 -8.85 5.76 -9.01
CA VAL A 238 -7.49 5.77 -9.56
C VAL A 238 -6.51 5.69 -8.41
N ILE A 239 -5.90 4.50 -8.21
CA ILE A 239 -4.96 4.23 -7.13
C ILE A 239 -3.51 4.30 -7.61
N GLY A 240 -3.23 3.73 -8.79
CA GLY A 240 -1.89 3.66 -9.32
C GLY A 240 -1.82 3.10 -10.74
N PHE A 241 -0.60 2.93 -11.23
CA PHE A 241 -0.32 2.53 -12.61
C PHE A 241 0.78 1.46 -12.64
N ALA A 242 0.61 0.39 -11.85
CA ALA A 242 1.60 -0.67 -11.73
C ALA A 242 1.87 -1.41 -13.06
N ASN A 243 0.97 -1.29 -14.06
CA ASN A 243 1.19 -1.84 -15.40
C ASN A 243 2.07 -0.94 -16.30
N GLY A 244 2.46 0.24 -15.83
CA GLY A 244 3.38 1.17 -16.49
C GLY A 244 2.70 2.34 -17.18
N PRO A 245 2.08 2.19 -18.37
CA PRO A 245 1.50 3.31 -19.07
C PRO A 245 0.27 3.90 -18.36
N ILE A 246 0.23 5.23 -18.23
CA ILE A 246 -0.96 5.93 -17.77
C ILE A 246 -2.06 5.78 -18.83
N PRO A 247 -3.25 5.27 -18.47
CA PRO A 247 -4.31 4.99 -19.44
C PRO A 247 -4.90 6.27 -20.02
N LYS A 248 -5.28 6.20 -21.30
CA LYS A 248 -6.04 7.24 -22.00
C LYS A 248 -7.46 6.74 -22.17
N VAL A 249 -8.38 7.17 -21.32
CA VAL A 249 -9.78 6.73 -21.37
C VAL A 249 -10.67 7.74 -22.10
N PRO A 250 -11.60 7.28 -22.96
CA PRO A 250 -12.58 8.15 -23.60
C PRO A 250 -13.54 8.75 -22.56
N LEU A 251 -13.55 10.07 -22.38
CA LEU A 251 -14.36 10.75 -21.38
C LEU A 251 -15.88 10.59 -21.61
N ASN A 252 -16.32 10.32 -22.82
CA ASN A 252 -17.73 10.03 -23.11
C ASN A 252 -18.26 8.80 -22.38
N LEU A 253 -17.39 7.90 -21.88
CA LEU A 253 -17.81 6.78 -21.04
C LEU A 253 -18.38 7.24 -19.72
N THR A 254 -17.84 8.29 -19.13
CA THR A 254 -18.38 8.86 -17.88
C THR A 254 -19.76 9.43 -18.08
N LEU A 255 -20.00 10.11 -19.21
CA LEU A 255 -21.32 10.61 -19.60
C LEU A 255 -22.33 9.46 -19.75
N LEU A 256 -21.98 8.44 -20.54
CA LEU A 256 -22.89 7.33 -20.87
C LEU A 256 -23.24 6.45 -19.67
N LYS A 257 -22.34 6.35 -18.70
CA LYS A 257 -22.51 5.58 -17.48
C LYS A 257 -22.98 6.40 -16.28
N GLY A 258 -22.97 7.73 -16.40
CA GLY A 258 -23.21 8.63 -15.27
C GLY A 258 -22.22 8.42 -14.14
N CYS A 259 -21.03 7.82 -14.41
CA CYS A 259 -20.07 7.43 -13.40
C CYS A 259 -19.03 8.53 -13.14
N GLN A 260 -18.24 8.33 -12.08
CA GLN A 260 -17.17 9.24 -11.67
C GLN A 260 -15.81 8.56 -11.80
N ILE A 261 -14.78 9.32 -12.19
CA ILE A 261 -13.38 8.96 -12.06
C ILE A 261 -12.82 9.74 -10.88
N VAL A 262 -12.35 9.04 -9.85
CA VAL A 262 -12.00 9.61 -8.55
C VAL A 262 -10.54 9.36 -8.26
N GLY A 263 -9.75 10.42 -8.12
CA GLY A 263 -8.35 10.32 -7.72
C GLY A 263 -8.20 9.93 -6.25
N VAL A 264 -7.23 9.08 -5.96
CA VAL A 264 -6.86 8.67 -4.60
C VAL A 264 -5.39 9.00 -4.36
N PHE A 265 -5.13 10.03 -3.55
CA PHE A 265 -3.78 10.42 -3.17
C PHE A 265 -3.69 10.52 -1.65
N TRP A 266 -3.50 9.36 -1.00
CA TRP A 266 -3.47 9.27 0.45
C TRP A 266 -2.39 10.14 1.10
N GLY A 267 -1.18 10.20 0.53
CA GLY A 267 -0.09 11.01 1.09
C GLY A 267 -0.47 12.49 1.24
N ARG A 268 -1.23 13.05 0.29
CA ARG A 268 -1.75 14.42 0.40
C ARG A 268 -2.92 14.50 1.39
N PHE A 269 -3.82 13.53 1.38
CA PHE A 269 -4.94 13.49 2.34
C PHE A 269 -4.44 13.55 3.80
N MET A 270 -3.37 12.81 4.12
CA MET A 270 -2.78 12.81 5.46
C MET A 270 -2.35 14.22 5.92
N SER A 271 -1.85 15.06 4.99
CA SER A 271 -1.42 16.43 5.30
C SER A 271 -2.55 17.45 5.26
N GLU A 272 -3.52 17.29 4.37
CA GLU A 272 -4.62 18.25 4.19
C GLU A 272 -5.77 18.01 5.19
N GLU A 273 -5.99 16.75 5.59
CA GLU A 273 -7.09 16.32 6.46
C GLU A 273 -6.60 15.44 7.63
N PRO A 274 -5.67 15.94 8.47
CA PRO A 274 -5.01 15.13 9.50
C PRO A 274 -5.96 14.51 10.53
N GLU A 275 -7.03 15.22 10.90
CA GLU A 275 -8.03 14.72 11.86
C GLU A 275 -8.81 13.52 11.28
N ALA A 276 -9.21 13.60 10.00
CA ALA A 276 -9.88 12.50 9.31
C ALA A 276 -8.92 11.31 9.16
N HIS A 277 -7.64 11.57 8.87
CA HIS A 277 -6.61 10.52 8.82
C HIS A 277 -6.45 9.83 10.18
N LEU A 278 -6.35 10.56 11.28
CA LEU A 278 -6.26 9.99 12.64
C LEU A 278 -7.49 9.17 13.01
N SER A 279 -8.68 9.59 12.57
CA SER A 279 -9.91 8.80 12.74
C SER A 279 -9.83 7.46 11.99
N ASN A 280 -9.29 7.47 10.77
CA ASN A 280 -9.05 6.24 10.00
C ASN A 280 -8.04 5.31 10.69
N VAL A 281 -6.93 5.89 11.20
CA VAL A 281 -5.95 5.15 12.01
C VAL A 281 -6.63 4.44 13.17
N LYS A 282 -7.42 5.17 13.96
CA LYS A 282 -8.13 4.60 15.12
C LYS A 282 -9.00 3.40 14.71
N THR A 283 -9.80 3.55 13.66
CA THR A 283 -10.69 2.47 13.18
C THR A 283 -9.88 1.24 12.72
N LEU A 284 -8.81 1.45 11.96
CA LEU A 284 -7.97 0.35 11.50
C LEU A 284 -7.26 -0.36 12.65
N TRP A 285 -6.79 0.38 13.67
CA TRP A 285 -6.20 -0.20 14.89
C TRP A 285 -7.20 -1.06 15.64
N GLU A 286 -8.43 -0.56 15.84
CA GLU A 286 -9.50 -1.36 16.45
C GLU A 286 -9.77 -2.65 15.67
N TRP A 287 -9.71 -2.60 14.34
CA TRP A 287 -9.93 -3.77 13.49
C TRP A 287 -8.76 -4.76 13.53
N PHE A 288 -7.51 -4.28 13.59
CA PHE A 288 -6.34 -5.15 13.81
C PHE A 288 -6.40 -5.84 15.17
N GLU A 289 -6.66 -5.09 16.25
CA GLU A 289 -6.74 -5.64 17.61
C GLU A 289 -7.89 -6.66 17.75
N ALA A 290 -9.00 -6.43 17.06
CA ALA A 290 -10.13 -7.36 17.03
C ALA A 290 -9.91 -8.58 16.10
N GLY A 291 -8.80 -8.63 15.35
CA GLY A 291 -8.56 -9.66 14.34
C GLY A 291 -9.55 -9.63 13.17
N LYS A 292 -10.22 -8.50 12.96
CA LYS A 292 -11.19 -8.31 11.86
C LYS A 292 -10.48 -8.20 10.52
N ILE A 293 -9.27 -7.66 10.51
CA ILE A 293 -8.36 -7.56 9.36
C ILE A 293 -6.97 -8.02 9.78
N LYS A 294 -6.22 -8.61 8.84
CA LYS A 294 -4.88 -9.11 9.09
C LYS A 294 -3.98 -8.95 7.88
N PRO A 295 -2.80 -8.29 8.01
CA PRO A 295 -1.88 -8.09 6.90
C PRO A 295 -1.40 -9.39 6.27
N VAL A 296 -1.42 -9.44 4.94
CA VAL A 296 -0.86 -10.55 4.18
C VAL A 296 0.61 -10.25 3.86
N VAL A 297 1.51 -10.92 4.56
CA VAL A 297 2.95 -10.89 4.30
C VAL A 297 3.34 -12.24 3.73
N THR A 298 3.72 -12.29 2.46
CA THR A 298 4.08 -13.54 1.78
C THR A 298 5.58 -13.68 1.56
N ASP A 299 6.28 -12.56 1.44
CA ASP A 299 7.69 -12.54 1.09
C ASP A 299 8.46 -11.72 2.13
N VAL A 300 9.36 -12.37 2.85
CA VAL A 300 10.24 -11.74 3.84
C VAL A 300 11.67 -12.03 3.46
N PHE A 301 12.47 -10.97 3.26
CA PHE A 301 13.88 -11.07 2.89
C PHE A 301 14.74 -10.33 3.93
N PRO A 302 15.92 -10.87 4.32
CA PRO A 302 16.93 -10.03 4.92
C PRO A 302 17.26 -8.83 4.02
N ILE A 303 17.59 -7.66 4.59
CA ILE A 303 17.93 -6.48 3.76
C ILE A 303 19.09 -6.75 2.80
N ALA A 304 19.99 -7.68 3.15
CA ALA A 304 21.07 -8.10 2.27
C ALA A 304 20.60 -8.78 0.97
N GLU A 305 19.35 -9.24 0.94
CA GLU A 305 18.71 -9.85 -0.24
C GLU A 305 17.73 -8.89 -0.93
N TYR A 306 17.93 -7.58 -0.78
CA TYR A 306 17.02 -6.56 -1.31
C TYR A 306 16.72 -6.72 -2.80
N GLU A 307 17.68 -7.14 -3.61
CA GLU A 307 17.47 -7.38 -5.06
C GLU A 307 16.37 -8.42 -5.30
N ALA A 308 16.30 -9.48 -4.50
CA ALA A 308 15.25 -10.50 -4.61
C ALA A 308 13.87 -9.94 -4.27
N GLY A 309 13.79 -9.10 -3.23
CA GLY A 309 12.55 -8.40 -2.85
C GLY A 309 12.05 -7.45 -3.95
N TYR A 310 12.95 -6.62 -4.50
CA TYR A 310 12.62 -5.74 -5.63
C TYR A 310 12.22 -6.54 -6.88
N ALA A 311 12.93 -7.62 -7.19
CA ALA A 311 12.60 -8.50 -8.32
C ALA A 311 11.21 -9.13 -8.15
N ALA A 312 10.87 -9.63 -6.94
CA ALA A 312 9.55 -10.19 -6.66
C ALA A 312 8.42 -9.18 -6.97
N MET A 313 8.62 -7.91 -6.63
CA MET A 313 7.66 -6.83 -6.93
C MET A 313 7.65 -6.43 -8.40
N MET A 314 8.81 -6.18 -9.01
CA MET A 314 8.93 -5.69 -10.39
C MET A 314 8.46 -6.73 -11.42
N GLU A 315 8.72 -8.01 -11.17
CA GLU A 315 8.25 -9.14 -11.97
C GLU A 315 6.81 -9.56 -11.65
N ARG A 316 6.15 -8.85 -10.74
CA ARG A 316 4.75 -9.09 -10.33
C ARG A 316 4.53 -10.51 -9.78
N ARG A 317 5.56 -11.11 -9.15
CA ARG A 317 5.47 -12.41 -8.48
C ARG A 317 4.92 -12.28 -7.06
N ALA A 318 5.18 -11.14 -6.41
CA ALA A 318 4.73 -10.88 -5.05
C ALA A 318 3.19 -10.98 -4.90
N LYS A 319 2.79 -11.56 -3.77
CA LYS A 319 1.41 -11.64 -3.29
C LYS A 319 1.36 -10.96 -1.92
N GLY A 320 0.43 -10.00 -1.72
CA GLY A 320 0.43 -9.20 -0.48
C GLY A 320 1.65 -8.29 -0.37
N LYS A 321 2.30 -8.30 0.79
CA LYS A 321 3.44 -7.43 1.10
C LYS A 321 4.77 -8.15 1.01
N VAL A 322 5.76 -7.43 0.50
CA VAL A 322 7.18 -7.78 0.57
C VAL A 322 7.79 -6.98 1.73
N ILE A 323 8.50 -7.65 2.61
CA ILE A 323 9.09 -7.07 3.83
C ILE A 323 10.59 -7.36 3.87
N PHE A 324 11.37 -6.33 4.17
CA PHE A 324 12.79 -6.47 4.53
C PHE A 324 12.96 -6.56 6.05
N THR A 325 13.90 -7.38 6.54
CA THR A 325 14.26 -7.51 7.96
C THR A 325 15.71 -7.13 8.18
N PHE A 326 16.04 -6.70 9.41
CA PHE A 326 17.35 -6.23 9.84
C PHE A 326 17.88 -7.03 11.00
#